data_b5833f70e876aaa29f2c14ed19bb9fc6
#
_entry.id   b5833f70e876aaa29f2c14ed19bb9fc6
#
_cell.length_a   1.000
_cell.length_b   1.000
_cell.length_c   1.000
_cell.angle_alpha   90.00
_cell.angle_beta   90.00
_cell.angle_gamma   90.00
#
_symmetry.space_group_name_H-M   'P 1'
#
loop_
_entity.id
_entity.type
_entity.pdbx_description
1 polymer ?
#
loop_
_entity_poly.entity_id
_entity_poly.type
_entity_poly.pdbx_seq_one_letter_code
_entity_poly.pdbx_strand_id
1 'polypeptide(L)'
;MSEENKCPVIHGANTKTAGSHSNVNWWPNQLNLNILHQHDSKSNPLEDDFDYKEEFKKIDYKALKQDLYDLMTDSKEWWPADYGHYGAFFVRLTWHAAGTYRIGDGRGGAGTGAQRFSPLNSWPDNGNLDKARRLLWPIKQKYGKQLSWADLLVLAGNAAIESMGGKTFGFGGGRPDIWEPEEDIYWGPEEEMLGNNRYVGERLLNNPLAAVQMGLIYVNPQGPDGNPDPKLSAHDIRETFGRMAMNDYETVALIAGGHTFGKCHGAGDDGLVGVGPVSYTHLTLPTILRV
;
A
#
# COMPACT_ATOMS: atom_id res chain seq x y z
N MET A 1 45.97 -25.07 -1.61
CA MET A 1 45.05 -24.00 -1.23
C MET A 1 44.26 -23.66 -2.48
N SER A 2 43.03 -24.14 -2.52
CA SER A 2 42.12 -23.92 -3.65
C SER A 2 41.50 -22.56 -3.50
N GLU A 3 41.70 -21.69 -4.46
CA GLU A 3 40.91 -20.45 -4.58
C GLU A 3 39.47 -20.84 -4.86
N GLU A 4 38.62 -20.56 -3.91
CA GLU A 4 37.18 -20.64 -4.12
C GLU A 4 36.78 -19.61 -5.16
N ASN A 5 36.35 -20.07 -6.30
CA ASN A 5 35.69 -19.29 -7.32
C ASN A 5 34.39 -18.73 -6.74
N LYS A 6 34.48 -17.55 -6.18
CA LYS A 6 33.31 -16.79 -5.81
C LYS A 6 32.57 -16.36 -7.06
N CYS A 7 31.38 -16.87 -7.25
CA CYS A 7 30.56 -16.54 -8.39
C CYS A 7 30.31 -15.01 -8.40
N PRO A 8 30.67 -14.30 -9.45
CA PRO A 8 30.56 -12.84 -9.50
C PRO A 8 29.14 -12.34 -9.59
N VAL A 9 28.17 -13.23 -9.74
CA VAL A 9 26.75 -12.87 -9.88
C VAL A 9 26.11 -12.49 -8.54
N ILE A 10 26.74 -12.83 -7.44
CA ILE A 10 26.08 -12.68 -6.12
C ILE A 10 26.03 -11.22 -5.63
N HIS A 11 26.85 -10.36 -6.17
CA HIS A 11 26.93 -8.99 -5.66
C HIS A 11 26.36 -7.92 -6.56
N GLY A 12 25.96 -8.27 -7.74
CA GLY A 12 25.51 -7.26 -8.69
C GLY A 12 24.03 -7.03 -8.70
N ALA A 13 23.36 -8.00 -8.32
CA ALA A 13 21.97 -8.05 -8.67
C ALA A 13 21.03 -7.26 -7.83
N ASN A 14 21.53 -6.72 -6.90
CA ASN A 14 20.59 -6.00 -6.13
C ASN A 14 20.48 -4.58 -6.55
N THR A 15 20.26 -4.48 -7.71
CA THR A 15 19.18 -3.90 -8.24
C THR A 15 18.40 -2.99 -7.37
N LYS A 16 19.08 -2.33 -6.71
CA LYS A 16 18.59 -1.26 -5.96
C LYS A 16 18.59 -0.10 -6.88
N THR A 17 17.68 -0.18 -7.73
CA THR A 17 17.47 0.89 -8.67
C THR A 17 17.53 2.19 -7.97
N ALA A 18 16.93 2.27 -6.86
CA ALA A 18 16.88 3.51 -6.18
C ALA A 18 18.05 3.82 -5.24
N GLY A 19 18.68 2.84 -4.72
CA GLY A 19 19.95 3.03 -4.04
C GLY A 19 21.09 3.35 -5.00
N SER A 20 20.83 3.29 -6.28
CA SER A 20 21.85 3.39 -7.31
C SER A 20 22.03 4.77 -7.93
N HIS A 21 21.61 5.81 -7.26
CA HIS A 21 21.96 7.18 -7.67
C HIS A 21 23.42 7.56 -7.41
N SER A 22 24.20 6.65 -6.83
CA SER A 22 25.64 6.83 -6.67
C SER A 22 26.36 6.49 -7.98
N ASN A 23 27.26 7.34 -8.44
CA ASN A 23 28.07 7.12 -9.63
C ASN A 23 28.86 5.79 -9.58
N VAL A 24 29.14 5.27 -8.41
CA VAL A 24 29.81 3.99 -8.19
C VAL A 24 28.97 2.81 -8.71
N ASN A 25 27.67 2.94 -8.64
CA ASN A 25 26.74 1.92 -9.10
C ASN A 25 26.44 1.98 -10.60
N TRP A 26 26.93 3.00 -11.27
CA TRP A 26 26.64 3.25 -12.68
C TRP A 26 27.75 2.83 -13.62
N TRP A 27 28.99 2.88 -13.17
CA TRP A 27 30.13 2.72 -14.08
C TRP A 27 31.12 1.65 -13.61
N PRO A 28 31.67 0.90 -14.53
CA PRO A 28 31.33 0.73 -15.97
C PRO A 28 30.32 -0.40 -16.20
N ASN A 29 30.14 -1.31 -15.25
CA ASN A 29 29.44 -2.58 -15.45
C ASN A 29 28.15 -2.69 -14.63
N GLN A 30 27.76 -1.63 -13.97
CA GLN A 30 26.60 -1.61 -13.07
C GLN A 30 25.51 -0.64 -13.53
N LEU A 31 25.63 -0.10 -14.71
CA LEU A 31 24.63 0.78 -15.29
C LEU A 31 23.37 -0.01 -15.58
N ASN A 32 22.30 0.26 -14.81
CA ASN A 32 20.99 -0.31 -15.08
C ASN A 32 20.29 0.45 -16.20
N LEU A 33 20.38 -0.06 -17.40
CA LEU A 33 19.72 0.53 -18.57
C LEU A 33 18.24 0.16 -18.66
N ASN A 34 17.74 -0.78 -17.85
CA ASN A 34 16.33 -1.19 -17.88
C ASN A 34 15.41 -0.02 -17.55
N ILE A 35 15.88 0.91 -16.71
CA ILE A 35 15.12 2.12 -16.37
C ILE A 35 14.75 2.97 -17.60
N LEU A 36 15.55 2.90 -18.67
CA LEU A 36 15.27 3.62 -19.92
C LEU A 36 14.07 3.02 -20.69
N HIS A 37 13.69 1.80 -20.34
CA HIS A 37 12.57 1.09 -20.93
C HIS A 37 11.38 0.98 -19.99
N GLN A 38 11.49 1.50 -18.77
CA GLN A 38 10.42 1.49 -17.81
C GLN A 38 9.21 2.25 -18.36
N HIS A 39 8.04 1.61 -18.30
CA HIS A 39 6.79 2.14 -18.86
C HIS A 39 6.84 2.38 -20.38
N ASP A 40 7.67 1.63 -21.08
CA ASP A 40 7.67 1.62 -22.54
C ASP A 40 6.28 1.25 -23.08
N SER A 41 5.95 1.76 -24.26
CA SER A 41 4.70 1.44 -24.95
C SER A 41 4.50 -0.06 -25.20
N LYS A 42 5.60 -0.84 -25.28
CA LYS A 42 5.54 -2.30 -25.42
C LYS A 42 5.01 -3.04 -24.18
N SER A 43 5.17 -2.46 -22.99
CA SER A 43 4.60 -3.02 -21.76
C SER A 43 3.12 -2.65 -21.60
N ASN A 44 2.66 -1.62 -22.28
CA ASN A 44 1.28 -1.17 -22.24
C ASN A 44 0.41 -2.04 -23.17
N PRO A 45 -0.58 -2.78 -22.66
CA PRO A 45 -1.46 -3.62 -23.46
C PRO A 45 -2.59 -2.84 -24.15
N LEU A 46 -2.64 -1.53 -23.99
CA LEU A 46 -3.68 -0.66 -24.54
C LEU A 46 -3.24 -0.09 -25.87
N GLU A 47 -4.20 0.32 -26.67
CA GLU A 47 -3.96 0.97 -27.96
C GLU A 47 -3.23 2.30 -27.79
N ASP A 48 -2.42 2.72 -28.78
CA ASP A 48 -1.60 3.93 -28.71
C ASP A 48 -2.42 5.23 -28.53
N ASP A 49 -3.66 5.23 -29.02
CA ASP A 49 -4.59 6.35 -28.91
C ASP A 49 -5.56 6.24 -27.72
N PHE A 50 -5.33 5.30 -26.82
CA PHE A 50 -6.20 5.06 -25.67
C PHE A 50 -6.07 6.19 -24.64
N ASP A 51 -7.17 6.90 -24.41
CA ASP A 51 -7.29 7.89 -23.34
C ASP A 51 -8.16 7.35 -22.21
N TYR A 52 -7.51 6.99 -21.12
CA TYR A 52 -8.20 6.44 -19.94
C TYR A 52 -9.22 7.41 -19.35
N LYS A 53 -8.95 8.73 -19.34
CA LYS A 53 -9.87 9.71 -18.78
C LYS A 53 -11.17 9.79 -19.60
N GLU A 54 -11.06 9.68 -20.90
CA GLU A 54 -12.24 9.63 -21.77
C GLU A 54 -12.98 8.29 -21.64
N GLU A 55 -12.27 7.20 -21.48
CA GLU A 55 -12.89 5.90 -21.23
C GLU A 55 -13.61 5.84 -19.88
N PHE A 56 -13.02 6.39 -18.82
CA PHE A 56 -13.65 6.44 -17.51
C PHE A 56 -14.97 7.22 -17.51
N LYS A 57 -15.09 8.28 -18.30
CA LYS A 57 -16.35 9.05 -18.43
C LYS A 57 -17.52 8.26 -18.97
N LYS A 58 -17.27 7.14 -19.63
CA LYS A 58 -18.30 6.26 -20.19
C LYS A 58 -18.90 5.32 -19.14
N ILE A 59 -18.32 5.23 -17.95
CA ILE A 59 -18.80 4.35 -16.88
C ILE A 59 -20.12 4.87 -16.30
N ASP A 60 -21.08 3.96 -16.15
CA ASP A 60 -22.18 4.20 -15.22
C ASP A 60 -21.65 4.14 -13.77
N TYR A 61 -21.31 5.31 -13.24
CA TYR A 61 -20.73 5.41 -11.90
C TYR A 61 -21.67 4.90 -10.79
N LYS A 62 -22.99 5.05 -10.98
CA LYS A 62 -23.96 4.54 -9.99
C LYS A 62 -23.98 3.03 -9.99
N ALA A 63 -23.98 2.41 -11.18
CA ALA A 63 -23.92 0.96 -11.31
C ALA A 63 -22.61 0.41 -10.75
N LEU A 64 -21.48 1.06 -11.02
CA LEU A 64 -20.18 0.66 -10.45
C LEU A 64 -20.17 0.72 -8.91
N LYS A 65 -20.73 1.77 -8.33
CA LYS A 65 -20.85 1.86 -6.86
C LYS A 65 -21.77 0.78 -6.31
N GLN A 66 -22.87 0.48 -6.99
CA GLN A 66 -23.79 -0.58 -6.56
C GLN A 66 -23.10 -1.94 -6.59
N ASP A 67 -22.34 -2.27 -7.66
CA ASP A 67 -21.56 -3.50 -7.70
C ASP A 67 -20.57 -3.62 -6.53
N LEU A 68 -19.96 -2.49 -6.13
CA LEU A 68 -19.07 -2.47 -4.97
C LEU A 68 -19.84 -2.65 -3.65
N TYR A 69 -21.01 -2.03 -3.49
CA TYR A 69 -21.85 -2.22 -2.31
C TYR A 69 -22.32 -3.67 -2.18
N ASP A 70 -22.74 -4.27 -3.28
CA ASP A 70 -23.18 -5.66 -3.29
C ASP A 70 -22.03 -6.61 -2.91
N LEU A 71 -20.82 -6.34 -3.39
CA LEU A 71 -19.62 -7.09 -3.01
C LEU A 71 -19.34 -7.02 -1.51
N MET A 72 -19.61 -5.89 -0.83
CA MET A 72 -19.27 -5.73 0.59
C MET A 72 -19.87 -6.81 1.49
N THR A 73 -21.04 -7.33 1.14
CA THR A 73 -21.76 -8.35 1.91
C THR A 73 -21.82 -9.73 1.23
N ASP A 74 -21.25 -9.86 0.07
CA ASP A 74 -21.18 -11.13 -0.67
C ASP A 74 -19.99 -11.98 -0.19
N SER A 75 -20.11 -12.55 1.01
CA SER A 75 -19.05 -13.33 1.65
C SER A 75 -18.71 -14.59 0.85
N LYS A 76 -17.45 -14.78 0.52
CA LYS A 76 -16.95 -15.92 -0.25
C LYS A 76 -16.39 -17.00 0.68
N GLU A 77 -16.69 -18.27 0.39
CA GLU A 77 -16.18 -19.39 1.16
C GLU A 77 -14.64 -19.44 1.20
N TRP A 78 -13.99 -19.09 0.11
CA TRP A 78 -12.53 -19.11 0.00
C TRP A 78 -11.84 -17.95 0.74
N TRP A 79 -12.58 -16.90 1.09
CA TRP A 79 -12.15 -15.77 1.89
C TRP A 79 -13.37 -15.15 2.59
N PRO A 80 -13.80 -15.70 3.73
CA PRO A 80 -14.98 -15.22 4.43
C PRO A 80 -14.84 -13.77 4.88
N ALA A 81 -15.95 -13.04 4.78
CA ALA A 81 -15.99 -11.65 5.21
C ALA A 81 -16.04 -11.56 6.74
N ASP A 82 -15.20 -10.70 7.30
CA ASP A 82 -15.18 -10.39 8.73
C ASP A 82 -16.53 -9.78 9.16
N TYR A 83 -17.21 -10.38 10.12
CA TYR A 83 -18.60 -10.03 10.47
C TYR A 83 -19.59 -9.96 9.30
N GLY A 84 -19.33 -10.71 8.23
CA GLY A 84 -20.16 -10.70 7.03
C GLY A 84 -20.02 -9.47 6.14
N HIS A 85 -18.98 -8.64 6.36
CA HIS A 85 -18.75 -7.43 5.59
C HIS A 85 -17.28 -7.20 5.27
N TYR A 86 -16.95 -6.99 3.99
CA TYR A 86 -15.57 -6.75 3.55
C TYR A 86 -15.06 -5.31 3.74
N GLY A 87 -15.88 -4.41 4.26
CA GLY A 87 -15.56 -2.98 4.31
C GLY A 87 -14.22 -2.67 4.95
N ALA A 88 -13.93 -3.23 6.13
CA ALA A 88 -12.65 -3.03 6.79
C ALA A 88 -11.46 -3.48 5.94
N PHE A 89 -11.62 -4.59 5.23
CA PHE A 89 -10.60 -5.14 4.35
C PHE A 89 -10.32 -4.22 3.15
N PHE A 90 -11.36 -3.62 2.57
CA PHE A 90 -11.19 -2.66 1.48
C PHE A 90 -10.70 -1.28 1.96
N VAL A 91 -11.07 -0.83 3.15
CA VAL A 91 -10.46 0.37 3.77
C VAL A 91 -8.95 0.17 3.91
N ARG A 92 -8.52 -1.00 4.43
CA ARG A 92 -7.11 -1.34 4.52
C ARG A 92 -6.44 -1.40 3.15
N LEU A 93 -7.06 -2.05 2.16
CA LEU A 93 -6.54 -2.12 0.79
C LEU A 93 -6.26 -0.72 0.22
N THR A 94 -7.22 0.17 0.36
CA THR A 94 -7.13 1.55 -0.15
C THR A 94 -6.06 2.34 0.57
N TRP A 95 -6.00 2.24 1.90
CA TRP A 95 -4.94 2.89 2.66
C TRP A 95 -3.56 2.39 2.25
N HIS A 96 -3.39 1.09 2.10
CA HIS A 96 -2.11 0.50 1.69
C HIS A 96 -1.74 0.80 0.23
N ALA A 97 -2.70 1.17 -0.61
CA ALA A 97 -2.41 1.73 -1.92
C ALA A 97 -1.98 3.20 -1.84
N ALA A 98 -2.62 4.00 -0.99
CA ALA A 98 -2.36 5.44 -0.87
C ALA A 98 -1.17 5.75 0.03
N GLY A 99 -0.97 4.97 1.09
CA GLY A 99 0.01 5.21 2.15
C GLY A 99 1.47 5.05 1.76
N THR A 100 1.74 4.76 0.50
CA THR A 100 3.09 4.74 -0.07
C THR A 100 3.56 6.11 -0.58
N TYR A 101 2.69 7.13 -0.56
CA TYR A 101 3.03 8.48 -1.01
C TYR A 101 4.07 9.15 -0.10
N ARG A 102 4.98 9.87 -0.70
CA ARG A 102 6.02 10.64 0.01
C ARG A 102 6.31 11.97 -0.67
N ILE A 103 6.41 13.02 0.13
CA ILE A 103 6.61 14.39 -0.36
C ILE A 103 8.06 14.67 -0.80
N GLY A 104 9.02 13.87 -0.32
CA GLY A 104 10.44 14.12 -0.60
C GLY A 104 10.81 14.03 -2.09
N ASP A 105 10.14 13.15 -2.82
CA ASP A 105 10.32 12.97 -4.27
C ASP A 105 9.00 12.87 -5.06
N GLY A 106 7.86 12.95 -4.36
CA GLY A 106 6.54 12.87 -4.97
C GLY A 106 6.14 11.48 -5.47
N ARG A 107 6.90 10.44 -5.08
CA ARG A 107 6.67 9.06 -5.54
C ARG A 107 5.70 8.33 -4.62
N GLY A 108 5.26 7.17 -5.08
CA GLY A 108 4.28 6.36 -4.37
C GLY A 108 2.84 6.86 -4.53
N GLY A 109 1.97 6.41 -3.63
CA GLY A 109 0.56 6.75 -3.63
C GLY A 109 -0.30 5.88 -4.54
N ALA A 110 -1.61 6.16 -4.54
CA ALA A 110 -2.60 5.34 -5.22
C ALA A 110 -2.81 5.71 -6.71
N GLY A 111 -1.96 6.59 -7.25
CA GLY A 111 -2.19 7.18 -8.57
C GLY A 111 -2.02 6.25 -9.77
N THR A 112 -1.37 5.11 -9.60
CA THR A 112 -0.92 4.24 -10.70
C THR A 112 -1.34 2.78 -10.55
N GLY A 113 -1.95 2.41 -9.42
CA GLY A 113 -2.28 1.02 -9.12
C GLY A 113 -1.04 0.14 -8.86
N ALA A 114 0.07 0.73 -8.47
CA ALA A 114 1.36 0.07 -8.27
C ALA A 114 1.35 -1.05 -7.22
N GLN A 115 0.38 -1.07 -6.29
CA GLN A 115 0.23 -2.12 -5.29
C GLN A 115 0.14 -3.54 -5.89
N ARG A 116 -0.17 -3.67 -7.18
CA ARG A 116 -0.21 -4.95 -7.91
C ARG A 116 1.18 -5.54 -8.16
N PHE A 117 2.21 -4.72 -8.12
CA PHE A 117 3.56 -5.06 -8.55
C PHE A 117 4.54 -5.15 -7.39
N SER A 118 5.66 -5.82 -7.67
CA SER A 118 6.81 -5.86 -6.79
C SER A 118 7.44 -4.45 -6.65
N PRO A 119 7.98 -4.11 -5.47
CA PRO A 119 8.03 -4.92 -4.26
C PRO A 119 6.76 -4.81 -3.40
N LEU A 120 5.86 -3.88 -3.72
CA LEU A 120 4.70 -3.51 -2.89
C LEU A 120 3.78 -4.71 -2.60
N ASN A 121 3.52 -5.54 -3.61
CA ASN A 121 2.63 -6.68 -3.46
C ASN A 121 3.18 -7.80 -2.57
N SER A 122 4.47 -7.78 -2.26
CA SER A 122 5.15 -8.77 -1.44
C SER A 122 5.54 -8.28 -0.05
N TRP A 123 5.27 -7.02 0.25
CA TRP A 123 5.52 -6.51 1.59
C TRP A 123 4.69 -7.25 2.64
N PRO A 124 5.25 -7.60 3.80
CA PRO A 124 4.51 -8.29 4.86
C PRO A 124 3.28 -7.53 5.32
N ASP A 125 3.35 -6.21 5.38
CA ASP A 125 2.21 -5.37 5.77
C ASP A 125 1.10 -5.36 4.72
N ASN A 126 1.40 -5.78 3.49
CA ASN A 126 0.43 -6.01 2.42
C ASN A 126 -0.07 -7.46 2.34
N GLY A 127 0.21 -8.27 3.37
CA GLY A 127 -0.27 -9.63 3.48
C GLY A 127 -1.78 -9.71 3.28
N ASN A 128 -2.22 -10.68 2.49
CA ASN A 128 -3.62 -10.94 2.12
C ASN A 128 -4.29 -9.89 1.21
N LEU A 129 -3.66 -8.78 0.87
CA LEU A 129 -4.26 -7.81 -0.06
C LEU A 129 -4.40 -8.33 -1.49
N ASP A 130 -3.68 -9.37 -1.85
CA ASP A 130 -3.94 -10.14 -3.08
C ASP A 130 -5.36 -10.73 -3.10
N LYS A 131 -5.89 -11.18 -1.95
CA LYS A 131 -7.28 -11.66 -1.80
C LYS A 131 -8.26 -10.52 -2.00
N ALA A 132 -7.98 -9.34 -1.47
CA ALA A 132 -8.81 -8.16 -1.69
C ALA A 132 -8.89 -7.81 -3.20
N ARG A 133 -7.75 -7.80 -3.90
CA ARG A 133 -7.74 -7.61 -5.36
C ARG A 133 -8.47 -8.72 -6.10
N ARG A 134 -8.37 -9.97 -5.61
CA ARG A 134 -9.12 -11.09 -6.20
C ARG A 134 -10.63 -10.95 -6.00
N LEU A 135 -11.10 -10.42 -4.87
CA LEU A 135 -12.50 -10.10 -4.63
C LEU A 135 -13.02 -9.01 -5.60
N LEU A 136 -12.19 -8.03 -5.90
CA LEU A 136 -12.51 -6.95 -6.86
C LEU A 136 -12.43 -7.38 -8.33
N TRP A 137 -11.81 -8.52 -8.62
CA TRP A 137 -11.56 -8.96 -9.99
C TRP A 137 -12.82 -9.07 -10.87
N PRO A 138 -13.96 -9.62 -10.40
CA PRO A 138 -15.18 -9.66 -11.20
C PRO A 138 -15.67 -8.27 -11.63
N ILE A 139 -15.55 -7.29 -10.76
CA ILE A 139 -15.89 -5.88 -11.06
C ILE A 139 -14.91 -5.34 -12.11
N LYS A 140 -13.61 -5.56 -11.92
CA LYS A 140 -12.59 -5.16 -12.89
C LYS A 140 -12.85 -5.76 -14.26
N GLN A 141 -13.23 -7.04 -14.32
CA GLN A 141 -13.58 -7.71 -15.60
C GLN A 141 -14.82 -7.09 -16.25
N LYS A 142 -15.87 -6.80 -15.46
CA LYS A 142 -17.11 -6.21 -15.96
C LYS A 142 -16.88 -4.86 -16.65
N TYR A 143 -16.06 -4.01 -16.07
CA TYR A 143 -15.79 -2.67 -16.60
C TYR A 143 -14.56 -2.60 -17.52
N GLY A 144 -13.76 -3.64 -17.56
CA GLY A 144 -12.65 -3.79 -18.50
C GLY A 144 -11.67 -2.63 -18.48
N LYS A 145 -11.37 -2.08 -19.65
CA LYS A 145 -10.43 -0.97 -19.82
C LYS A 145 -10.98 0.39 -19.39
N GLN A 146 -12.30 0.50 -19.16
CA GLN A 146 -12.91 1.73 -18.66
C GLN A 146 -12.58 2.00 -17.18
N LEU A 147 -12.21 0.99 -16.42
CA LEU A 147 -11.89 1.10 -14.99
C LEU A 147 -10.47 0.62 -14.72
N SER A 148 -9.58 1.53 -14.38
CA SER A 148 -8.23 1.17 -13.95
C SER A 148 -8.22 0.50 -12.57
N TRP A 149 -7.16 -0.23 -12.26
CA TRP A 149 -6.90 -0.70 -10.91
C TRP A 149 -6.64 0.46 -9.95
N ALA A 150 -5.97 1.52 -10.41
CA ALA A 150 -5.72 2.71 -9.60
C ALA A 150 -7.03 3.30 -9.08
N ASP A 151 -8.00 3.50 -9.97
CA ASP A 151 -9.30 4.03 -9.57
C ASP A 151 -10.13 3.02 -8.78
N LEU A 152 -10.11 1.75 -9.14
CA LEU A 152 -10.85 0.71 -8.44
C LEU A 152 -10.38 0.53 -6.99
N LEU A 153 -9.07 0.52 -6.75
CA LEU A 153 -8.52 0.40 -5.39
C LEU A 153 -8.93 1.56 -4.48
N VAL A 154 -8.98 2.78 -5.01
CA VAL A 154 -9.41 3.95 -4.24
C VAL A 154 -10.93 3.95 -4.04
N LEU A 155 -11.70 3.68 -5.10
CA LEU A 155 -13.16 3.68 -5.03
C LEU A 155 -13.70 2.59 -4.10
N ALA A 156 -13.02 1.45 -4.02
CA ALA A 156 -13.39 0.37 -3.11
C ALA A 156 -13.38 0.81 -1.64
N GLY A 157 -12.40 1.62 -1.23
CA GLY A 157 -12.37 2.19 0.12
C GLY A 157 -13.49 3.20 0.38
N ASN A 158 -13.77 4.07 -0.59
CA ASN A 158 -14.90 5.00 -0.48
C ASN A 158 -16.23 4.23 -0.37
N ALA A 159 -16.47 3.28 -1.26
CA ALA A 159 -17.66 2.46 -1.23
C ALA A 159 -17.78 1.65 0.08
N ALA A 160 -16.66 1.17 0.61
CA ALA A 160 -16.63 0.49 1.89
C ALA A 160 -17.13 1.38 3.04
N ILE A 161 -16.58 2.58 3.16
CA ILE A 161 -16.99 3.55 4.20
C ILE A 161 -18.46 3.93 4.03
N GLU A 162 -18.89 4.22 2.81
CA GLU A 162 -20.26 4.63 2.51
C GLU A 162 -21.26 3.50 2.75
N SER A 163 -20.92 2.25 2.44
CA SER A 163 -21.76 1.08 2.69
C SER A 163 -22.01 0.82 4.19
N MET A 164 -21.09 1.28 5.03
CA MET A 164 -21.20 1.23 6.48
C MET A 164 -21.87 2.50 7.08
N GLY A 165 -22.39 3.40 6.24
CA GLY A 165 -23.09 4.62 6.64
C GLY A 165 -22.18 5.84 6.86
N GLY A 166 -20.88 5.73 6.59
CA GLY A 166 -19.95 6.85 6.64
C GLY A 166 -20.13 7.81 5.45
N LYS A 167 -19.61 9.01 5.60
CA LYS A 167 -19.58 10.01 4.51
C LYS A 167 -18.17 10.21 4.05
N THR A 168 -17.96 10.11 2.74
CA THR A 168 -16.66 10.43 2.10
C THR A 168 -16.70 11.82 1.49
N PHE A 169 -15.53 12.38 1.20
CA PHE A 169 -15.44 13.66 0.47
C PHE A 169 -15.83 13.55 -1.01
N GLY A 170 -15.99 12.33 -1.50
CA GLY A 170 -16.26 12.04 -2.90
C GLY A 170 -15.11 11.29 -3.58
N PHE A 171 -15.25 11.12 -4.88
CA PHE A 171 -14.29 10.39 -5.70
C PHE A 171 -14.12 11.08 -7.05
N GLY A 172 -12.88 11.27 -7.46
CA GLY A 172 -12.53 11.66 -8.81
C GLY A 172 -11.77 10.52 -9.49
N GLY A 173 -12.28 10.03 -10.61
CA GLY A 173 -11.61 9.03 -11.44
C GLY A 173 -10.67 9.65 -12.46
N GLY A 174 -9.92 8.81 -13.17
CA GLY A 174 -9.02 9.24 -14.23
C GLY A 174 -7.53 8.93 -13.95
N ARG A 175 -7.24 8.06 -12.97
CA ARG A 175 -5.89 7.57 -12.68
C ARG A 175 -5.56 6.42 -13.62
N PRO A 176 -4.63 6.59 -14.58
CA PRO A 176 -4.25 5.47 -15.44
C PRO A 176 -3.43 4.43 -14.66
N ASP A 177 -3.50 3.19 -15.11
CA ASP A 177 -2.65 2.12 -14.58
C ASP A 177 -1.25 2.19 -15.17
N ILE A 178 -0.25 1.80 -14.37
CA ILE A 178 1.03 1.31 -14.89
C ILE A 178 0.92 -0.19 -15.17
N TRP A 179 1.80 -0.70 -16.04
CA TRP A 179 1.76 -2.08 -16.52
C TRP A 179 2.99 -2.90 -16.16
N GLU A 180 3.91 -2.28 -15.44
CA GLU A 180 5.13 -2.91 -14.94
C GLU A 180 5.56 -2.27 -13.62
N PRO A 181 6.44 -2.91 -12.83
CA PRO A 181 6.96 -2.35 -11.60
C PRO A 181 7.72 -1.04 -11.83
N GLU A 182 7.65 -0.11 -10.88
CA GLU A 182 8.46 1.10 -10.85
C GLU A 182 9.82 0.78 -10.20
N GLU A 183 10.76 0.27 -10.99
CA GLU A 183 12.06 -0.21 -10.49
C GLU A 183 13.00 0.91 -10.03
N ASP A 184 12.72 2.14 -10.38
CA ASP A 184 13.51 3.33 -10.02
C ASP A 184 13.16 3.90 -8.64
N ILE A 185 12.12 3.41 -7.99
CA ILE A 185 11.74 3.90 -6.67
C ILE A 185 12.54 3.21 -5.56
N TYR A 186 13.17 4.04 -4.72
CA TYR A 186 13.82 3.55 -3.50
C TYR A 186 12.82 3.41 -2.36
N TRP A 187 12.68 2.20 -1.86
CA TRP A 187 11.75 1.86 -0.77
C TRP A 187 12.44 1.59 0.57
N GLY A 188 13.71 1.83 0.67
CA GLY A 188 14.51 1.50 1.86
C GLY A 188 15.19 0.14 1.76
N PRO A 189 16.03 -0.22 2.74
CA PRO A 189 16.72 -1.50 2.80
C PRO A 189 15.72 -2.63 3.09
N GLU A 190 15.71 -3.66 2.24
CA GLU A 190 14.77 -4.80 2.36
C GLU A 190 15.21 -5.88 3.36
N GLU A 191 16.43 -5.79 3.86
CA GLU A 191 17.02 -6.83 4.71
C GLU A 191 16.55 -6.78 6.16
N GLU A 192 16.02 -5.65 6.60
CA GLU A 192 15.66 -5.40 8.00
C GLU A 192 14.25 -4.85 8.15
N MET A 193 13.27 -5.73 8.04
CA MET A 193 11.86 -5.35 7.98
C MET A 193 11.35 -4.59 9.21
N LEU A 194 11.84 -4.94 10.40
CA LEU A 194 11.48 -4.29 11.66
C LEU A 194 12.63 -3.47 12.24
N GLY A 195 13.72 -3.31 11.48
CA GLY A 195 14.89 -2.57 11.94
C GLY A 195 14.64 -1.08 12.07
N ASN A 196 15.37 -0.46 13.00
CA ASN A 196 15.33 0.99 13.19
C ASN A 196 16.43 1.72 12.40
N ASN A 197 17.18 0.99 11.55
CA ASN A 197 18.31 1.53 10.76
C ASN A 197 17.90 2.56 9.71
N ARG A 198 16.62 2.68 9.43
CA ARG A 198 16.07 3.72 8.56
C ARG A 198 16.10 5.12 9.18
N TYR A 199 16.19 5.18 10.49
CA TYR A 199 16.31 6.43 11.21
C TYR A 199 17.77 6.84 11.35
N VAL A 200 18.04 8.13 11.21
CA VAL A 200 19.36 8.74 11.39
C VAL A 200 19.30 9.81 12.47
N GLY A 201 20.40 10.01 13.21
CA GLY A 201 20.47 10.99 14.26
C GLY A 201 19.36 10.85 15.32
N GLU A 202 18.61 11.93 15.55
CA GLU A 202 17.48 11.95 16.48
C GLU A 202 16.20 11.34 15.91
N ARG A 203 16.29 10.18 15.26
CA ARG A 203 15.21 9.43 14.64
C ARG A 203 14.51 10.17 13.48
N LEU A 204 15.29 10.79 12.62
CA LEU A 204 14.81 11.27 11.34
C LEU A 204 14.85 10.12 10.31
N LEU A 205 13.80 9.97 9.53
CA LEU A 205 13.81 8.99 8.46
C LEU A 205 14.83 9.36 7.39
N ASN A 206 15.49 8.35 6.88
CA ASN A 206 16.40 8.49 5.76
C ASN A 206 15.64 9.01 4.52
N ASN A 207 16.16 10.03 3.85
CA ASN A 207 15.51 10.56 2.64
C ASN A 207 15.62 9.55 1.47
N PRO A 208 14.58 9.42 0.65
CA PRO A 208 13.28 10.14 0.64
C PRO A 208 12.14 9.39 1.36
N LEU A 209 12.45 8.45 2.25
CA LEU A 209 11.48 7.57 2.86
C LEU A 209 10.38 8.32 3.64
N ALA A 210 9.19 7.74 3.68
CA ALA A 210 8.05 8.17 4.48
C ALA A 210 7.45 6.98 5.23
N ALA A 211 6.15 6.72 5.10
CA ALA A 211 5.46 5.60 5.74
C ALA A 211 5.84 4.21 5.17
N VAL A 212 6.60 4.18 4.12
CA VAL A 212 6.98 2.94 3.45
C VAL A 212 8.37 2.53 3.81
N GLN A 213 8.48 1.37 4.38
CA GLN A 213 9.74 0.70 4.55
C GLN A 213 9.53 -0.76 4.89
N MET A 214 10.20 -1.63 4.18
CA MET A 214 10.27 -3.05 4.51
C MET A 214 8.92 -3.71 4.68
N GLY A 215 7.91 -3.20 3.99
CA GLY A 215 6.56 -3.68 4.11
C GLY A 215 5.76 -3.13 5.28
N LEU A 216 6.27 -2.15 5.97
CA LEU A 216 5.54 -1.39 6.98
C LEU A 216 5.13 -0.05 6.39
N ILE A 217 3.84 0.24 6.41
CA ILE A 217 3.26 1.52 5.98
C ILE A 217 3.21 2.51 7.15
N TYR A 218 3.45 2.02 8.34
CA TYR A 218 3.42 2.76 9.59
C TYR A 218 4.78 2.82 10.25
N VAL A 219 4.79 3.11 11.52
CA VAL A 219 5.94 2.94 12.40
C VAL A 219 6.06 1.49 12.87
N ASN A 220 7.22 1.12 13.38
CA ASN A 220 7.43 -0.22 13.91
C ASN A 220 6.41 -0.55 15.01
N PRO A 221 5.59 -1.59 14.87
CA PRO A 221 4.57 -1.96 15.84
C PRO A 221 5.15 -2.40 17.20
N GLN A 222 6.42 -2.74 17.25
CA GLN A 222 7.14 -3.04 18.49
C GLN A 222 7.60 -1.79 19.24
N GLY A 223 7.36 -0.61 18.69
CA GLY A 223 7.83 0.67 19.20
C GLY A 223 9.27 1.01 18.80
N PRO A 224 9.71 2.24 19.03
CA PRO A 224 11.06 2.69 18.75
C PRO A 224 12.10 1.82 19.47
N ASP A 225 13.03 1.25 18.71
CA ASP A 225 14.07 0.34 19.21
C ASP A 225 13.53 -0.84 20.03
N GLY A 226 12.31 -1.31 19.70
CA GLY A 226 11.63 -2.39 20.40
C GLY A 226 11.04 -1.98 21.76
N ASN A 227 10.96 -0.70 22.06
CA ASN A 227 10.33 -0.20 23.29
C ASN A 227 8.83 0.06 23.04
N PRO A 228 7.93 -0.67 23.70
CA PRO A 228 6.49 -0.60 23.42
C PRO A 228 5.78 0.59 24.08
N ASP A 229 6.51 1.58 24.60
CA ASP A 229 5.89 2.79 25.16
C ASP A 229 5.25 3.61 24.03
N PRO A 230 3.91 3.78 24.02
CA PRO A 230 3.23 4.52 22.95
C PRO A 230 3.63 6.00 22.88
N LYS A 231 4.15 6.59 23.93
CA LYS A 231 4.64 7.97 23.92
C LYS A 231 5.89 8.12 23.08
N LEU A 232 6.75 7.11 23.04
CA LEU A 232 7.95 7.12 22.24
C LEU A 232 7.62 7.00 20.75
N SER A 233 6.55 6.30 20.42
CA SER A 233 6.08 6.17 19.03
C SER A 233 5.57 7.49 18.44
N ALA A 234 5.21 8.47 19.25
CA ALA A 234 4.63 9.72 18.76
C ALA A 234 5.59 10.50 17.85
N HIS A 235 6.89 10.42 18.12
CA HIS A 235 7.91 11.04 17.27
C HIS A 235 7.97 10.37 15.90
N ASP A 236 8.10 9.05 15.87
CA ASP A 236 8.17 8.28 14.64
C ASP A 236 6.89 8.42 13.80
N ILE A 237 5.72 8.47 14.46
CA ILE A 237 4.44 8.72 13.80
C ILE A 237 4.45 10.07 13.10
N ARG A 238 4.84 11.13 13.79
CA ARG A 238 4.89 12.47 13.19
C ARG A 238 5.89 12.57 12.07
N GLU A 239 7.08 11.98 12.26
CA GLU A 239 8.10 11.95 11.21
C GLU A 239 7.59 11.22 9.97
N THR A 240 6.99 10.05 10.14
CA THR A 240 6.47 9.23 9.06
C THR A 240 5.31 9.90 8.31
N PHE A 241 4.27 10.28 9.04
CA PHE A 241 3.06 10.84 8.42
C PHE A 241 3.23 12.28 7.96
N GLY A 242 4.11 13.06 8.62
CA GLY A 242 4.50 14.37 8.14
C GLY A 242 5.14 14.35 6.76
N ARG A 243 5.91 13.29 6.47
CA ARG A 243 6.49 13.07 5.13
C ARG A 243 5.47 12.63 4.08
N MET A 244 4.25 12.34 4.49
CA MET A 244 3.09 12.14 3.61
C MET A 244 2.22 13.40 3.50
N ALA A 245 2.70 14.56 3.98
CA ALA A 245 1.98 15.83 4.06
C ALA A 245 0.77 15.82 5.02
N MET A 246 0.78 14.96 6.05
CA MET A 246 -0.29 14.88 7.05
C MET A 246 0.10 15.63 8.33
N ASN A 247 -0.82 16.44 8.84
CA ASN A 247 -0.71 17.03 10.16
C ASN A 247 -1.19 16.07 11.27
N ASP A 248 -1.02 16.43 12.54
CA ASP A 248 -1.40 15.59 13.67
C ASP A 248 -2.89 15.21 13.68
N TYR A 249 -3.77 16.13 13.31
CA TYR A 249 -5.22 15.88 13.24
C TYR A 249 -5.57 14.85 12.15
N GLU A 250 -5.01 15.02 10.97
CA GLU A 250 -5.21 14.11 9.84
C GLU A 250 -4.62 12.73 10.15
N THR A 251 -3.46 12.68 10.79
CA THR A 251 -2.79 11.45 11.21
C THR A 251 -3.66 10.67 12.21
N VAL A 252 -4.17 11.35 13.23
CA VAL A 252 -5.06 10.71 14.22
C VAL A 252 -6.38 10.29 13.59
N ALA A 253 -6.97 11.12 12.72
CA ALA A 253 -8.21 10.78 12.02
C ALA A 253 -8.04 9.54 11.14
N LEU A 254 -6.92 9.43 10.43
CA LEU A 254 -6.59 8.26 9.61
C LEU A 254 -6.40 7.01 10.48
N ILE A 255 -5.51 7.07 11.46
CA ILE A 255 -5.12 5.90 12.24
C ILE A 255 -6.30 5.43 13.11
N ALA A 256 -6.82 6.30 13.95
CA ALA A 256 -7.92 5.96 14.83
C ALA A 256 -9.21 5.67 14.06
N GLY A 257 -9.51 6.47 13.04
CA GLY A 257 -10.66 6.26 12.17
C GLY A 257 -10.59 4.96 11.39
N GLY A 258 -9.46 4.69 10.74
CA GLY A 258 -9.27 3.46 9.96
C GLY A 258 -9.35 2.20 10.82
N HIS A 259 -8.73 2.21 11.97
CA HIS A 259 -8.73 1.07 12.89
C HIS A 259 -10.04 0.86 13.66
N THR A 260 -11.05 1.71 13.51
CA THR A 260 -12.40 1.46 14.03
C THR A 260 -13.21 0.50 13.17
N PHE A 261 -12.75 0.20 11.95
CA PHE A 261 -13.42 -0.71 11.03
C PHE A 261 -12.83 -2.13 11.14
N GLY A 262 -13.71 -3.13 11.27
CA GLY A 262 -13.33 -4.53 11.32
C GLY A 262 -12.69 -4.94 12.64
N LYS A 263 -12.09 -6.13 12.65
CA LYS A 263 -11.54 -6.75 13.85
C LYS A 263 -10.09 -7.15 13.70
N CYS A 264 -9.76 -7.94 12.71
CA CYS A 264 -8.41 -8.45 12.49
C CYS A 264 -8.01 -8.47 11.00
N HIS A 265 -8.68 -7.72 10.18
CA HIS A 265 -8.41 -7.61 8.73
C HIS A 265 -8.30 -8.96 7.99
N GLY A 266 -8.95 -10.01 8.51
CA GLY A 266 -8.90 -11.35 7.96
C GLY A 266 -7.60 -12.12 8.22
N ALA A 267 -6.69 -11.60 9.03
CA ALA A 267 -5.37 -12.20 9.26
C ALA A 267 -5.28 -13.06 10.55
N GLY A 268 -6.19 -12.91 11.48
CA GLY A 268 -6.18 -13.60 12.75
C GLY A 268 -7.54 -14.15 13.16
N ASP A 269 -7.56 -14.93 14.25
CA ASP A 269 -8.80 -15.43 14.85
C ASP A 269 -9.54 -14.26 15.53
N ASP A 270 -10.71 -13.94 15.03
CA ASP A 270 -11.54 -12.86 15.55
C ASP A 270 -12.07 -13.14 16.96
N GLY A 271 -12.11 -14.40 17.38
CA GLY A 271 -12.42 -14.81 18.75
C GLY A 271 -11.50 -14.22 19.81
N LEU A 272 -10.25 -13.90 19.43
CA LEU A 272 -9.25 -13.35 20.34
C LEU A 272 -9.47 -11.89 20.71
N VAL A 273 -10.30 -11.16 19.97
CA VAL A 273 -10.48 -9.70 20.12
C VAL A 273 -11.82 -9.29 20.73
N GLY A 274 -12.65 -10.22 21.19
CA GLY A 274 -13.95 -9.92 21.83
C GLY A 274 -15.14 -9.85 20.87
N VAL A 275 -16.24 -9.30 21.33
CA VAL A 275 -17.58 -9.51 20.76
C VAL A 275 -17.99 -8.43 19.75
N GLY A 276 -17.33 -8.14 18.75
CA GLY A 276 -17.85 -7.27 17.70
C GLY A 276 -17.29 -5.85 17.69
N PRO A 277 -17.63 -5.05 16.67
CA PRO A 277 -16.97 -3.78 16.38
C PRO A 277 -17.02 -2.75 17.51
N VAL A 278 -18.09 -2.69 18.27
CA VAL A 278 -18.24 -1.73 19.38
C VAL A 278 -17.27 -2.01 20.53
N SER A 279 -17.05 -3.29 20.85
CA SER A 279 -16.03 -3.69 21.83
C SER A 279 -14.63 -3.40 21.35
N TYR A 280 -14.44 -3.48 20.07
CA TYR A 280 -13.18 -3.29 19.40
C TYR A 280 -12.69 -1.84 19.42
N THR A 281 -13.58 -0.88 19.32
CA THR A 281 -13.24 0.54 19.38
C THR A 281 -12.53 0.92 20.69
N HIS A 282 -12.84 0.23 21.78
CA HIS A 282 -12.18 0.44 23.06
C HIS A 282 -10.84 -0.30 23.21
N LEU A 283 -10.61 -1.30 22.39
CA LEU A 283 -9.41 -2.15 22.45
C LEU A 283 -8.34 -1.80 21.42
N THR A 284 -8.69 -1.00 20.41
CA THR A 284 -7.79 -0.70 19.29
C THR A 284 -6.55 0.10 19.69
N LEU A 285 -6.69 1.05 20.58
CA LEU A 285 -5.54 1.87 21.00
C LEU A 285 -4.44 1.06 21.73
N PRO A 286 -4.77 0.10 22.62
CA PRO A 286 -3.75 -0.78 23.20
C PRO A 286 -3.36 -1.97 22.32
N THR A 287 -4.21 -2.40 21.38
CA THR A 287 -3.99 -3.63 20.60
C THR A 287 -3.20 -3.40 19.32
N ILE A 288 -3.18 -2.18 18.79
CA ILE A 288 -2.30 -1.77 17.68
C ILE A 288 -0.83 -2.09 18.01
N LEU A 289 -0.48 -2.12 19.28
CA LEU A 289 0.86 -2.44 19.76
C LEU A 289 1.13 -3.95 19.92
N ARG A 290 0.20 -4.84 19.54
CA ARG A 290 0.34 -6.29 19.75
C ARG A 290 0.19 -7.15 18.48
N VAL A 291 0.08 -6.54 17.31
CA VAL A 291 -0.05 -7.29 16.05
C VAL A 291 1.19 -7.17 15.21
#